data_57563feb98a321f6efb0d0d0feebe753
#
_entry.id   57563feb98a321f6efb0d0d0feebe753
#
_cell.length_a   1.000
_cell.length_b   1.000
_cell.length_c   1.000
_cell.angle_alpha   90.00
_cell.angle_beta   90.00
_cell.angle_gamma   90.00
#
_symmetry.space_group_name_H-M   'P 1'
#
loop_
_entity.id
_entity.type
_entity.pdbx_description
1 polymer ?
#
loop_
_entity_poly.entity_id
_entity_poly.type
_entity_poly.pdbx_seq_one_letter_code
_entity_poly.pdbx_strand_id
1 'polypeptide(L)'
;MSGPLGVMSVILLEAAVGGAVVLWASGVWGAVRRGFFVLTGVTLALCAVGAWAITRGQVAGPEVTALGVFAALLVVWQVLLLARQEAVSRVVGLAGTAAGLVALAMFGLAHGVSPGLAVAELALGALFLGSTLFGLLLGHWYLVERRLTNVYMIRGAWWYIAGVVAAVGAAVLSAQNPPPDLGGGFSPVLVVPGFSVMLAVGLVAVCALIAGFVWKLAKEGGRSIQAATGMFYLAVIMAFSAELSTKFRFF
;
A
#
# COMPACT_ATOMS: atom_id res chain seq x y z
N MET A 1 2.87 -9.44 -17.85
CA MET A 1 3.59 -8.16 -17.60
C MET A 1 5.05 -8.50 -17.46
N SER A 2 5.95 -7.65 -17.93
CA SER A 2 7.39 -7.90 -17.85
C SER A 2 8.14 -6.61 -17.52
N GLY A 3 9.30 -6.76 -16.87
CA GLY A 3 10.21 -5.69 -16.56
C GLY A 3 9.83 -4.80 -15.37
N PRO A 4 10.66 -3.80 -15.07
CA PRO A 4 10.51 -2.93 -13.88
C PRO A 4 9.15 -2.23 -13.79
N LEU A 5 8.53 -1.92 -14.93
CA LEU A 5 7.20 -1.29 -14.99
C LEU A 5 6.10 -2.23 -14.47
N GLY A 6 6.23 -3.55 -14.69
CA GLY A 6 5.31 -4.54 -14.14
C GLY A 6 5.30 -4.53 -12.63
N VAL A 7 6.49 -4.56 -12.02
CA VAL A 7 6.63 -4.48 -10.56
C VAL A 7 6.09 -3.17 -10.02
N MET A 8 6.41 -2.05 -10.67
CA MET A 8 5.92 -0.74 -10.24
C MET A 8 4.39 -0.69 -10.24
N SER A 9 3.71 -1.27 -11.26
CA SER A 9 2.26 -1.28 -11.30
C SER A 9 1.64 -2.09 -10.15
N VAL A 10 2.24 -3.23 -9.78
CA VAL A 10 1.81 -4.05 -8.64
C VAL A 10 1.94 -3.28 -7.33
N ILE A 11 3.10 -2.67 -7.07
CA ILE A 11 3.37 -1.90 -5.85
C ILE A 11 2.41 -0.72 -5.73
N LEU A 12 2.15 0.00 -6.82
CA LEU A 12 1.20 1.11 -6.83
C LEU A 12 -0.25 0.63 -6.58
N LEU A 13 -0.63 -0.52 -7.14
CA LEU A 13 -1.93 -1.14 -6.88
C LEU A 13 -2.07 -1.53 -5.40
N GLU A 14 -1.07 -2.23 -4.84
CA GLU A 14 -1.05 -2.61 -3.42
C GLU A 14 -1.14 -1.38 -2.51
N ALA A 15 -0.35 -0.34 -2.77
CA ALA A 15 -0.37 0.90 -1.99
C ALA A 15 -1.75 1.60 -2.06
N ALA A 16 -2.37 1.66 -3.25
CA ALA A 16 -3.66 2.30 -3.44
C ALA A 16 -4.79 1.52 -2.75
N VAL A 17 -4.87 0.21 -2.98
CA VAL A 17 -5.92 -0.66 -2.40
C VAL A 17 -5.77 -0.75 -0.89
N GLY A 18 -4.56 -1.05 -0.41
CA GLY A 18 -4.29 -1.15 1.03
C GLY A 18 -4.51 0.18 1.75
N GLY A 19 -4.07 1.29 1.15
CA GLY A 19 -4.32 2.62 1.68
C GLY A 19 -5.81 2.95 1.78
N ALA A 20 -6.62 2.58 0.78
CA ALA A 20 -8.07 2.74 0.82
C ALA A 20 -8.71 1.87 1.93
N VAL A 21 -8.32 0.61 2.04
CA VAL A 21 -8.81 -0.31 3.09
C VAL A 21 -8.49 0.24 4.48
N VAL A 22 -7.24 0.61 4.74
CA VAL A 22 -6.81 1.11 6.05
C VAL A 22 -7.49 2.45 6.37
N LEU A 23 -7.65 3.34 5.39
CA LEU A 23 -8.35 4.61 5.57
C LEU A 23 -9.77 4.41 6.12
N TRP A 24 -10.54 3.50 5.53
CA TRP A 24 -11.91 3.23 5.97
C TRP A 24 -11.98 2.42 7.27
N ALA A 25 -11.09 1.44 7.44
CA ALA A 25 -11.05 0.59 8.63
C ALA A 25 -10.51 1.31 9.87
N SER A 26 -9.72 2.37 9.72
CA SER A 26 -9.11 3.11 10.84
C SER A 26 -10.11 3.91 11.70
N GLY A 27 -11.36 4.10 11.22
CA GLY A 27 -12.39 4.84 11.93
C GLY A 27 -12.12 6.34 12.05
N VAL A 28 -11.36 6.92 11.13
CA VAL A 28 -11.06 8.37 11.10
C VAL A 28 -12.14 9.20 10.41
N TRP A 29 -13.08 8.56 9.69
CA TRP A 29 -14.14 9.26 8.98
C TRP A 29 -15.06 10.01 9.96
N GLY A 30 -15.29 11.29 9.70
CA GLY A 30 -16.08 12.18 10.56
C GLY A 30 -15.35 12.68 11.82
N ALA A 31 -14.19 12.12 12.14
CA ALA A 31 -13.38 12.51 13.29
C ALA A 31 -12.18 13.39 12.90
N VAL A 32 -11.65 13.20 11.70
CA VAL A 32 -10.57 14.01 11.13
C VAL A 32 -11.15 14.90 10.03
N ARG A 33 -10.62 16.11 9.87
CA ARG A 33 -11.12 17.08 8.91
C ARG A 33 -11.00 16.58 7.48
N ARG A 34 -11.93 17.01 6.62
CA ARG A 34 -12.01 16.66 5.20
C ARG A 34 -10.68 16.80 4.45
N GLY A 35 -9.84 17.78 4.79
CA GLY A 35 -8.55 17.97 4.14
C GLY A 35 -7.62 16.75 4.21
N PHE A 36 -7.70 15.96 5.27
CA PHE A 36 -7.00 14.69 5.38
C PHE A 36 -7.45 13.68 4.31
N PHE A 37 -8.75 13.58 4.08
CA PHE A 37 -9.30 12.68 3.06
C PHE A 37 -8.97 13.15 1.64
N VAL A 38 -8.90 14.47 1.42
CA VAL A 38 -8.44 15.04 0.15
C VAL A 38 -6.97 14.68 -0.08
N LEU A 39 -6.09 14.91 0.90
CA LEU A 39 -4.67 14.56 0.80
C LEU A 39 -4.47 13.08 0.53
N THR A 40 -5.07 12.23 1.35
CA THR A 40 -4.94 10.76 1.25
C THR A 40 -5.52 10.28 -0.08
N GLY A 41 -6.71 10.72 -0.43
CA GLY A 41 -7.38 10.26 -1.62
C GLY A 41 -6.72 10.71 -2.92
N VAL A 42 -6.12 11.92 -2.99
CA VAL A 42 -5.29 12.31 -4.14
C VAL A 42 -4.10 11.37 -4.28
N THR A 43 -3.42 11.05 -3.17
CA THR A 43 -2.28 10.12 -3.21
C THR A 43 -2.71 8.73 -3.70
N LEU A 44 -3.81 8.19 -3.17
CA LEU A 44 -4.34 6.88 -3.59
C LEU A 44 -4.81 6.89 -5.05
N ALA A 45 -5.47 7.97 -5.49
CA ALA A 45 -5.90 8.12 -6.88
C ALA A 45 -4.72 8.17 -7.84
N LEU A 46 -3.66 8.91 -7.50
CA LEU A 46 -2.43 8.94 -8.31
C LEU A 46 -1.77 7.56 -8.40
N CYS A 47 -1.70 6.81 -7.30
CA CYS A 47 -1.19 5.44 -7.31
C CYS A 47 -2.06 4.53 -8.20
N ALA A 48 -3.40 4.58 -8.07
CA ALA A 48 -4.31 3.75 -8.85
C ALA A 48 -4.28 4.09 -10.35
N VAL A 49 -4.28 5.39 -10.70
CA VAL A 49 -4.15 5.86 -12.09
C VAL A 49 -2.80 5.48 -12.67
N GLY A 50 -1.71 5.62 -11.90
CA GLY A 50 -0.37 5.20 -12.31
C GLY A 50 -0.30 3.70 -12.58
N ALA A 51 -0.82 2.88 -11.66
CA ALA A 51 -0.92 1.43 -11.84
C ALA A 51 -1.70 1.07 -13.11
N TRP A 52 -2.88 1.67 -13.29
CA TRP A 52 -3.69 1.44 -14.49
C TRP A 52 -3.00 1.87 -15.79
N ALA A 53 -2.39 3.05 -15.80
CA ALA A 53 -1.71 3.58 -16.99
C ALA A 53 -0.53 2.68 -17.41
N ILE A 54 0.24 2.15 -16.45
CA ILE A 54 1.33 1.22 -16.71
C ILE A 54 0.78 -0.12 -17.21
N THR A 55 -0.21 -0.70 -16.49
CA THR A 55 -0.74 -2.03 -16.80
C THR A 55 -1.37 -2.08 -18.19
N ARG A 56 -2.19 -1.08 -18.56
CA ARG A 56 -2.84 -1.03 -19.88
C ARG A 56 -1.87 -0.92 -21.05
N GLY A 57 -0.65 -0.46 -20.80
CA GLY A 57 0.39 -0.39 -21.81
C GLY A 57 1.14 -1.71 -22.02
N GLN A 58 0.93 -2.70 -21.15
CA GLN A 58 1.65 -3.97 -21.18
C GLN A 58 0.77 -5.19 -21.45
N VAL A 59 -0.48 -5.17 -20.98
CA VAL A 59 -1.43 -6.29 -21.09
C VAL A 59 -2.82 -5.77 -21.42
N ALA A 60 -3.63 -6.65 -22.03
CA ALA A 60 -5.04 -6.43 -22.25
C ALA A 60 -5.80 -7.57 -21.59
N GLY A 61 -6.69 -7.25 -20.64
CA GLY A 61 -7.45 -8.27 -19.91
C GLY A 61 -8.48 -7.65 -18.97
N PRO A 62 -9.32 -8.47 -18.34
CA PRO A 62 -10.34 -8.00 -17.43
C PRO A 62 -9.75 -7.33 -16.18
N GLU A 63 -8.54 -7.69 -15.76
CA GLU A 63 -7.79 -7.06 -14.66
C GLU A 63 -7.49 -5.58 -14.96
N VAL A 64 -7.17 -5.24 -16.21
CA VAL A 64 -6.95 -3.84 -16.63
C VAL A 64 -8.23 -3.02 -16.53
N THR A 65 -9.37 -3.63 -16.90
CA THR A 65 -10.68 -2.98 -16.79
C THR A 65 -11.04 -2.77 -15.32
N ALA A 66 -10.87 -3.78 -14.47
CA ALA A 66 -11.14 -3.69 -13.04
C ALA A 66 -10.28 -2.60 -12.38
N LEU A 67 -9.00 -2.53 -12.72
CA LEU A 67 -8.08 -1.50 -12.24
C LEU A 67 -8.49 -0.11 -12.73
N GLY A 68 -8.96 0.01 -13.97
CA GLY A 68 -9.51 1.26 -14.52
C GLY A 68 -10.77 1.74 -13.79
N VAL A 69 -11.68 0.82 -13.46
CA VAL A 69 -12.87 1.12 -12.66
C VAL A 69 -12.48 1.59 -11.26
N PHE A 70 -11.54 0.92 -10.60
CA PHE A 70 -11.01 1.33 -9.31
C PHE A 70 -10.42 2.76 -9.36
N ALA A 71 -9.54 3.02 -10.31
CA ALA A 71 -8.93 4.34 -10.50
C ALA A 71 -9.97 5.43 -10.76
N ALA A 72 -10.95 5.16 -11.63
CA ALA A 72 -12.03 6.09 -11.92
C ALA A 72 -12.88 6.41 -10.68
N LEU A 73 -13.23 5.40 -9.87
CA LEU A 73 -14.00 5.60 -8.64
C LEU A 73 -13.22 6.43 -7.61
N LEU A 74 -11.90 6.26 -7.48
CA LEU A 74 -11.08 7.10 -6.61
C LEU A 74 -11.02 8.56 -7.10
N VAL A 75 -10.94 8.78 -8.40
CA VAL A 75 -10.99 10.14 -8.99
C VAL A 75 -12.35 10.78 -8.74
N VAL A 76 -13.45 10.06 -9.00
CA VAL A 76 -14.82 10.55 -8.73
C VAL A 76 -14.98 10.85 -7.25
N TRP A 77 -14.48 9.99 -6.36
CA TRP A 77 -14.47 10.24 -4.92
C TRP A 77 -13.78 11.57 -4.57
N GLN A 78 -12.62 11.86 -5.18
CA GLN A 78 -11.92 13.14 -4.95
C GLN A 78 -12.72 14.35 -5.43
N VAL A 79 -13.34 14.26 -6.60
CA VAL A 79 -14.20 15.32 -7.13
C VAL A 79 -15.38 15.60 -6.18
N LEU A 80 -16.03 14.54 -5.68
CA LEU A 80 -17.14 14.65 -4.72
C LEU A 80 -16.69 15.25 -3.38
N LEU A 81 -15.50 14.87 -2.89
CA LEU A 81 -14.91 15.47 -1.68
C LEU A 81 -14.66 16.97 -1.89
N LEU A 82 -14.10 17.37 -3.02
CA LEU A 82 -13.87 18.79 -3.34
C LEU A 82 -15.19 19.56 -3.50
N ALA A 83 -16.20 18.94 -4.10
CA ALA A 83 -17.56 19.48 -4.21
C ALA A 83 -18.36 19.48 -2.89
N ARG A 84 -17.76 19.05 -1.77
CA ARG A 84 -18.38 18.99 -0.43
C ARG A 84 -19.60 18.06 -0.32
N GLN A 85 -19.69 17.06 -1.20
CA GLN A 85 -20.75 16.05 -1.20
C GLN A 85 -20.39 14.88 -0.26
N GLU A 86 -20.36 15.11 1.07
CA GLU A 86 -19.79 14.18 2.04
C GLU A 86 -20.47 12.81 2.06
N ALA A 87 -21.81 12.77 2.04
CA ALA A 87 -22.55 11.50 2.07
C ALA A 87 -22.31 10.66 0.81
N VAL A 88 -22.39 11.28 -0.36
CA VAL A 88 -22.18 10.59 -1.65
C VAL A 88 -20.70 10.19 -1.79
N SER A 89 -19.78 11.06 -1.39
CA SER A 89 -18.35 10.76 -1.43
C SER A 89 -17.99 9.53 -0.58
N ARG A 90 -18.61 9.38 0.60
CA ARG A 90 -18.41 8.19 1.45
C ARG A 90 -18.83 6.91 0.75
N VAL A 91 -20.01 6.90 0.11
CA VAL A 91 -20.50 5.72 -0.63
C VAL A 91 -19.58 5.38 -1.79
N VAL A 92 -19.19 6.40 -2.59
CA VAL A 92 -18.30 6.20 -3.74
C VAL A 92 -16.91 5.75 -3.29
N GLY A 93 -16.37 6.28 -2.19
CA GLY A 93 -15.09 5.86 -1.64
C GLY A 93 -15.09 4.41 -1.16
N LEU A 94 -16.17 3.97 -0.49
CA LEU A 94 -16.34 2.57 -0.08
C LEU A 94 -16.51 1.65 -1.30
N ALA A 95 -17.32 2.06 -2.30
CA ALA A 95 -17.46 1.32 -3.56
C ALA A 95 -16.13 1.22 -4.32
N GLY A 96 -15.34 2.31 -4.35
CA GLY A 96 -13.99 2.32 -4.88
C GLY A 96 -13.07 1.33 -4.17
N THR A 97 -13.12 1.29 -2.84
CA THR A 97 -12.32 0.32 -2.06
C THR A 97 -12.71 -1.13 -2.40
N ALA A 98 -14.00 -1.43 -2.50
CA ALA A 98 -14.47 -2.75 -2.92
C ALA A 98 -14.00 -3.10 -4.35
N ALA A 99 -14.09 -2.14 -5.28
CA ALA A 99 -13.58 -2.32 -6.65
C ALA A 99 -12.05 -2.55 -6.66
N GLY A 100 -11.31 -1.87 -5.78
CA GLY A 100 -9.88 -2.07 -5.61
C GLY A 100 -9.53 -3.48 -5.13
N LEU A 101 -10.26 -4.02 -4.16
CA LEU A 101 -10.08 -5.40 -3.70
C LEU A 101 -10.36 -6.41 -4.83
N VAL A 102 -11.38 -6.18 -5.64
CA VAL A 102 -11.68 -7.01 -6.83
C VAL A 102 -10.54 -6.90 -7.85
N ALA A 103 -10.05 -5.69 -8.14
CA ALA A 103 -8.93 -5.48 -9.05
C ALA A 103 -7.66 -6.19 -8.58
N LEU A 104 -7.33 -6.12 -7.28
CA LEU A 104 -6.20 -6.81 -6.66
C LEU A 104 -6.32 -8.34 -6.81
N ALA A 105 -7.52 -8.88 -6.52
CA ALA A 105 -7.78 -10.31 -6.66
C ALA A 105 -7.65 -10.76 -8.12
N MET A 106 -8.27 -10.06 -9.07
CA MET A 106 -8.16 -10.37 -10.50
C MET A 106 -6.72 -10.32 -10.98
N PHE A 107 -5.95 -9.35 -10.49
CA PHE A 107 -4.54 -9.23 -10.81
C PHE A 107 -3.74 -10.44 -10.31
N GLY A 108 -3.94 -10.86 -9.07
CA GLY A 108 -3.31 -12.06 -8.50
C GLY A 108 -3.69 -13.35 -9.23
N LEU A 109 -4.97 -13.48 -9.63
CA LEU A 109 -5.45 -14.63 -10.40
C LEU A 109 -4.84 -14.71 -11.79
N ALA A 110 -4.57 -13.56 -12.43
CA ALA A 110 -4.03 -13.50 -13.80
C ALA A 110 -2.51 -13.75 -13.86
N HIS A 111 -1.76 -13.44 -12.80
CA HIS A 111 -0.29 -13.39 -12.86
C HIS A 111 0.41 -14.35 -11.89
N GLY A 112 -0.31 -15.09 -11.07
CA GLY A 112 0.28 -16.01 -10.10
C GLY A 112 0.47 -17.42 -10.66
N VAL A 113 1.58 -18.08 -10.30
CA VAL A 113 1.78 -19.53 -10.55
C VAL A 113 0.73 -20.34 -9.78
N SER A 114 0.46 -19.97 -8.52
CA SER A 114 -0.65 -20.46 -7.72
C SER A 114 -1.61 -19.30 -7.44
N PRO A 115 -2.78 -19.26 -8.12
CA PRO A 115 -3.67 -18.09 -8.05
C PRO A 115 -4.07 -17.70 -6.63
N GLY A 116 -4.42 -18.66 -5.78
CA GLY A 116 -4.81 -18.39 -4.39
C GLY A 116 -3.69 -17.81 -3.54
N LEU A 117 -2.47 -18.34 -3.68
CA LEU A 117 -1.29 -17.83 -2.98
C LEU A 117 -0.91 -16.42 -3.47
N ALA A 118 -1.04 -16.18 -4.78
CA ALA A 118 -0.76 -14.87 -5.36
C ALA A 118 -1.73 -13.80 -4.84
N VAL A 119 -3.02 -14.09 -4.77
CA VAL A 119 -4.02 -13.16 -4.21
C VAL A 119 -3.73 -12.90 -2.73
N ALA A 120 -3.41 -13.94 -1.95
CA ALA A 120 -3.08 -13.78 -0.53
C ALA A 120 -1.82 -12.92 -0.33
N GLU A 121 -0.77 -13.16 -1.10
CA GLU A 121 0.46 -12.37 -1.07
C GLU A 121 0.20 -10.90 -1.39
N LEU A 122 -0.54 -10.61 -2.47
CA LEU A 122 -0.88 -9.25 -2.84
C LEU A 122 -1.76 -8.56 -1.78
N ALA A 123 -2.68 -9.28 -1.15
CA ALA A 123 -3.51 -8.73 -0.07
C ALA A 123 -2.67 -8.37 1.17
N LEU A 124 -1.70 -9.19 1.53
CA LEU A 124 -0.79 -8.94 2.64
C LEU A 124 0.17 -7.79 2.32
N GLY A 125 0.72 -7.73 1.11
CA GLY A 125 1.53 -6.61 0.62
C GLY A 125 0.74 -5.30 0.59
N ALA A 126 -0.52 -5.34 0.15
CA ALA A 126 -1.41 -4.19 0.18
C ALA A 126 -1.65 -3.68 1.60
N LEU A 127 -1.87 -4.56 2.58
CA LEU A 127 -2.00 -4.16 3.98
C LEU A 127 -0.72 -3.49 4.49
N PHE A 128 0.44 -4.02 4.16
CA PHE A 128 1.72 -3.47 4.56
C PHE A 128 1.98 -2.08 3.96
N LEU A 129 1.94 -1.95 2.63
CA LEU A 129 2.15 -0.67 1.96
C LEU A 129 1.07 0.35 2.31
N GLY A 130 -0.19 -0.09 2.35
CA GLY A 130 -1.33 0.77 2.67
C GLY A 130 -1.28 1.32 4.08
N SER A 131 -0.94 0.50 5.08
CA SER A 131 -0.80 0.96 6.46
C SER A 131 0.38 1.91 6.66
N THR A 132 1.48 1.66 5.96
CA THR A 132 2.67 2.52 5.98
C THR A 132 2.34 3.90 5.37
N LEU A 133 1.71 3.90 4.20
CA LEU A 133 1.29 5.13 3.51
C LEU A 133 0.25 5.90 4.33
N PHE A 134 -0.75 5.22 4.88
CA PHE A 134 -1.75 5.83 5.77
C PHE A 134 -1.08 6.50 6.98
N GLY A 135 -0.14 5.80 7.63
CA GLY A 135 0.60 6.34 8.77
C GLY A 135 1.39 7.60 8.43
N LEU A 136 2.07 7.62 7.27
CA LEU A 136 2.79 8.79 6.78
C LEU A 136 1.84 9.97 6.54
N LEU A 137 0.74 9.75 5.81
CA LEU A 137 -0.21 10.82 5.48
C LEU A 137 -0.93 11.36 6.72
N LEU A 138 -1.27 10.47 7.65
CA LEU A 138 -1.83 10.88 8.94
C LEU A 138 -0.83 11.69 9.75
N GLY A 139 0.43 11.25 9.84
CA GLY A 139 1.51 12.00 10.48
C GLY A 139 1.70 13.38 9.87
N HIS A 140 1.67 13.46 8.55
CA HIS A 140 1.74 14.73 7.83
C HIS A 140 0.55 15.65 8.16
N TRP A 141 -0.63 15.07 8.30
CA TRP A 141 -1.83 15.81 8.71
C TRP A 141 -1.72 16.40 10.12
N TYR A 142 -1.06 15.73 11.05
CA TYR A 142 -0.78 16.28 12.39
C TYR A 142 0.10 17.55 12.36
N LEU A 143 0.90 17.74 11.32
CA LEU A 143 1.65 19.00 11.14
C LEU A 143 0.72 20.16 10.80
N VAL A 144 -0.39 19.90 10.12
CA VAL A 144 -1.41 20.88 9.73
C VAL A 144 -2.41 21.10 10.88
N GLU A 145 -2.91 20.03 11.49
CA GLU A 145 -3.93 20.04 12.53
C GLU A 145 -3.33 19.66 13.90
N ARG A 146 -2.65 20.60 14.53
CA ARG A 146 -1.92 20.39 15.81
C ARG A 146 -2.80 20.06 17.01
N ARG A 147 -4.12 20.28 16.93
CA ARG A 147 -5.09 20.00 18.02
C ARG A 147 -5.68 18.60 17.95
N LEU A 148 -5.29 17.81 16.96
CA LEU A 148 -5.77 16.44 16.82
C LEU A 148 -5.25 15.57 17.98
N THR A 149 -6.13 14.76 18.58
CA THR A 149 -5.76 13.86 19.68
C THR A 149 -4.82 12.75 19.17
N ASN A 150 -3.90 12.29 20.01
CA ASN A 150 -2.95 11.23 19.65
C ASN A 150 -3.59 9.85 19.38
N VAL A 151 -4.88 9.69 19.72
CA VAL A 151 -5.65 8.45 19.52
C VAL A 151 -5.56 7.95 18.06
N TYR A 152 -5.64 8.85 17.08
CA TYR A 152 -5.60 8.46 15.66
C TYR A 152 -4.21 8.01 15.24
N MET A 153 -3.15 8.65 15.78
CA MET A 153 -1.77 8.20 15.52
C MET A 153 -1.50 6.83 16.16
N ILE A 154 -2.03 6.57 17.37
CA ILE A 154 -1.95 5.25 18.01
C ILE A 154 -2.67 4.20 17.17
N ARG A 155 -3.85 4.50 16.61
CA ARG A 155 -4.54 3.59 15.67
C ARG A 155 -3.72 3.37 14.39
N GLY A 156 -3.13 4.43 13.83
CA GLY A 156 -2.23 4.34 12.68
C GLY A 156 -1.01 3.45 12.97
N ALA A 157 -0.42 3.57 14.16
CA ALA A 157 0.67 2.72 14.61
C ALA A 157 0.26 1.24 14.71
N TRP A 158 -0.93 0.94 15.21
CA TRP A 158 -1.45 -0.43 15.24
C TRP A 158 -1.69 -1.00 13.84
N TRP A 159 -2.24 -0.20 12.92
CA TRP A 159 -2.37 -0.62 11.52
C TRP A 159 -1.01 -0.89 10.88
N TYR A 160 -0.01 -0.05 11.18
CA TYR A 160 1.34 -0.26 10.68
C TYR A 160 2.00 -1.53 11.26
N ILE A 161 1.81 -1.81 12.56
CA ILE A 161 2.26 -3.08 13.17
C ILE A 161 1.59 -4.27 12.47
N ALA A 162 0.27 -4.22 12.25
CA ALA A 162 -0.45 -5.26 11.52
C ALA A 162 0.09 -5.42 10.08
N GLY A 163 0.41 -4.32 9.41
CA GLY A 163 1.04 -4.32 8.10
C GLY A 163 2.43 -4.98 8.10
N VAL A 164 3.26 -4.70 9.10
CA VAL A 164 4.58 -5.35 9.23
C VAL A 164 4.44 -6.86 9.45
N VAL A 165 3.47 -7.30 10.27
CA VAL A 165 3.17 -8.73 10.44
C VAL A 165 2.70 -9.34 9.11
N ALA A 166 1.84 -8.64 8.37
CA ALA A 166 1.41 -9.07 7.04
C ALA A 166 2.57 -9.20 6.04
N ALA A 167 3.56 -8.29 6.10
CA ALA A 167 4.75 -8.34 5.25
C ALA A 167 5.58 -9.63 5.47
N VAL A 168 5.67 -10.11 6.71
CA VAL A 168 6.30 -11.42 6.98
C VAL A 168 5.54 -12.54 6.28
N GLY A 169 4.20 -12.53 6.37
CA GLY A 169 3.35 -13.49 5.66
C GLY A 169 3.52 -13.39 4.13
N ALA A 170 3.54 -12.18 3.58
CA ALA A 170 3.76 -11.95 2.13
C ALA A 170 5.12 -12.50 1.68
N ALA A 171 6.19 -12.28 2.44
CA ALA A 171 7.51 -12.79 2.13
C ALA A 171 7.57 -14.34 2.13
N VAL A 172 6.90 -14.99 3.09
CA VAL A 172 6.78 -16.45 3.13
C VAL A 172 6.01 -16.99 1.93
N LEU A 173 4.89 -16.37 1.56
CA LEU A 173 4.10 -16.78 0.39
C LEU A 173 4.87 -16.53 -0.92
N SER A 174 5.60 -15.42 -1.02
CA SER A 174 6.47 -15.12 -2.17
C SER A 174 7.56 -16.19 -2.35
N ALA A 175 8.15 -16.68 -1.26
CA ALA A 175 9.15 -17.74 -1.31
C ALA A 175 8.57 -19.08 -1.81
N GLN A 176 7.28 -19.34 -1.58
CA GLN A 176 6.58 -20.54 -2.07
C GLN A 176 6.10 -20.42 -3.54
N ASN A 177 6.17 -19.23 -4.10
CA ASN A 177 5.72 -18.93 -5.44
C ASN A 177 6.87 -18.25 -6.23
N PRO A 178 7.96 -18.99 -6.51
CA PRO A 178 9.16 -18.43 -7.09
C PRO A 178 8.90 -17.83 -8.49
N PRO A 179 9.67 -16.81 -8.89
CA PRO A 179 9.57 -16.27 -10.23
C PRO A 179 9.92 -17.34 -11.28
N PRO A 180 9.37 -17.25 -12.50
CA PRO A 180 9.81 -18.10 -13.61
C PRO A 180 11.31 -17.87 -13.86
N ASP A 181 12.01 -18.93 -14.27
CA ASP A 181 13.44 -18.86 -14.63
C ASP A 181 13.66 -17.78 -15.71
N LEU A 182 14.19 -16.66 -15.29
CA LEU A 182 14.59 -15.58 -16.18
C LEU A 182 15.95 -15.96 -16.79
N GLY A 183 15.93 -16.62 -17.94
CA GLY A 183 17.16 -16.98 -18.63
C GLY A 183 18.14 -15.82 -18.80
N GLY A 184 19.21 -15.84 -18.04
CA GLY A 184 20.54 -15.35 -18.36
C GLY A 184 20.78 -13.87 -18.70
N GLY A 185 20.00 -12.89 -18.22
CA GLY A 185 20.24 -11.48 -18.58
C GLY A 185 20.29 -10.48 -17.43
N PHE A 186 20.05 -10.90 -16.19
CA PHE A 186 19.99 -10.01 -15.04
C PHE A 186 21.26 -9.98 -14.20
N SER A 187 21.46 -8.90 -13.46
CA SER A 187 22.59 -8.67 -12.55
C SER A 187 22.88 -9.89 -11.69
N PRO A 188 24.15 -10.34 -11.59
CA PRO A 188 24.54 -11.48 -10.75
C PRO A 188 24.07 -11.42 -9.32
N VAL A 189 23.86 -10.20 -8.79
CA VAL A 189 23.38 -9.96 -7.42
C VAL A 189 21.92 -10.40 -7.21
N LEU A 190 21.10 -10.35 -8.26
CA LEU A 190 19.70 -10.80 -8.24
C LEU A 190 19.55 -12.29 -8.55
N VAL A 191 20.59 -12.90 -9.12
CA VAL A 191 20.63 -14.33 -9.47
C VAL A 191 21.09 -15.19 -8.28
N VAL A 192 21.64 -14.59 -7.22
CA VAL A 192 22.05 -15.34 -6.03
C VAL A 192 20.79 -15.93 -5.34
N PRO A 193 20.69 -17.26 -5.25
CA PRO A 193 19.53 -17.91 -4.62
C PRO A 193 19.29 -17.35 -3.21
N GLY A 194 18.06 -16.95 -2.92
CA GLY A 194 17.65 -16.43 -1.61
C GLY A 194 18.03 -14.96 -1.32
N PHE A 195 18.78 -14.27 -2.19
CA PHE A 195 19.17 -12.86 -1.95
C PHE A 195 17.96 -11.94 -1.80
N SER A 196 16.97 -12.06 -2.66
CA SER A 196 15.74 -11.27 -2.60
C SER A 196 14.96 -11.49 -1.29
N VAL A 197 14.88 -12.74 -0.83
CA VAL A 197 14.24 -13.10 0.44
C VAL A 197 15.03 -12.54 1.62
N MET A 198 16.35 -12.68 1.62
CA MET A 198 17.21 -12.11 2.68
C MET A 198 17.06 -10.58 2.74
N LEU A 199 17.03 -9.93 1.59
CA LEU A 199 16.83 -8.48 1.50
C LEU A 199 15.45 -8.09 2.05
N ALA A 200 14.39 -8.80 1.62
CA ALA A 200 13.04 -8.55 2.12
C ALA A 200 12.96 -8.71 3.64
N VAL A 201 13.50 -9.82 4.18
CA VAL A 201 13.51 -10.09 5.63
C VAL A 201 14.27 -8.99 6.39
N GLY A 202 15.44 -8.56 5.88
CA GLY A 202 16.21 -7.47 6.50
C GLY A 202 15.44 -6.17 6.54
N LEU A 203 14.79 -5.79 5.42
CA LEU A 203 14.00 -4.56 5.33
C LEU A 203 12.73 -4.62 6.20
N VAL A 204 12.05 -5.77 6.25
CA VAL A 204 10.90 -5.98 7.14
C VAL A 204 11.31 -5.92 8.60
N ALA A 205 12.48 -6.46 8.97
CA ALA A 205 13.00 -6.34 10.32
C ALA A 205 13.27 -4.87 10.72
N VAL A 206 13.80 -4.05 9.81
CA VAL A 206 13.92 -2.60 10.02
C VAL A 206 12.53 -1.95 10.17
N CYS A 207 11.54 -2.33 9.35
CA CYS A 207 10.16 -1.85 9.49
C CYS A 207 9.56 -2.24 10.85
N ALA A 208 9.87 -3.42 11.38
CA ALA A 208 9.42 -3.85 12.71
C ALA A 208 10.02 -2.99 13.83
N LEU A 209 11.30 -2.66 13.74
CA LEU A 209 11.93 -1.71 14.67
C LEU A 209 11.28 -0.33 14.60
N ILE A 210 11.06 0.18 13.39
CA ILE A 210 10.36 1.46 13.17
C ILE A 210 8.96 1.42 13.78
N ALA A 211 8.22 0.30 13.62
CA ALA A 211 6.87 0.15 14.16
C ALA A 211 6.85 0.27 15.69
N GLY A 212 7.82 -0.31 16.38
CA GLY A 212 7.99 -0.15 17.82
C GLY A 212 8.22 1.30 18.24
N PHE A 213 9.10 2.02 17.53
CA PHE A 213 9.35 3.44 17.79
C PHE A 213 8.12 4.30 17.50
N VAL A 214 7.46 4.10 16.37
CA VAL A 214 6.22 4.82 15.99
C VAL A 214 5.15 4.64 17.06
N TRP A 215 4.93 3.41 17.52
CA TRP A 215 3.94 3.12 18.57
C TRP A 215 4.28 3.84 19.89
N LYS A 216 5.54 3.81 20.33
CA LYS A 216 6.01 4.53 21.52
C LYS A 216 5.78 6.03 21.39
N LEU A 217 6.25 6.64 20.29
CA LEU A 217 6.12 8.07 20.04
C LEU A 217 4.66 8.52 19.91
N ALA A 218 3.80 7.69 19.30
CA ALA A 218 2.37 7.95 19.21
C ALA A 218 1.70 7.99 20.59
N LYS A 219 2.11 7.11 21.53
CA LYS A 219 1.62 7.10 22.91
C LYS A 219 2.07 8.32 23.71
N GLU A 220 3.29 8.77 23.52
CA GLU A 220 3.80 9.98 24.15
C GLU A 220 3.02 11.23 23.71
N GLY A 221 2.58 11.27 22.45
CA GLY A 221 1.82 12.40 21.91
C GLY A 221 2.63 13.70 21.75
N GLY A 222 1.94 14.82 21.58
CA GLY A 222 2.56 16.14 21.52
C GLY A 222 3.63 16.24 20.42
N ARG A 223 4.83 16.71 20.78
CA ARG A 223 5.96 16.84 19.82
C ARG A 223 6.49 15.50 19.31
N SER A 224 6.32 14.41 20.07
CA SER A 224 6.75 13.08 19.67
C SER A 224 6.02 12.57 18.42
N ILE A 225 4.82 13.11 18.10
CA ILE A 225 4.12 12.79 16.85
C ILE A 225 4.89 13.28 15.61
N GLN A 226 5.62 14.39 15.71
CA GLN A 226 6.48 14.85 14.61
C GLN A 226 7.61 13.86 14.35
N ALA A 227 8.21 13.33 15.41
CA ALA A 227 9.24 12.28 15.31
C ALA A 227 8.64 10.98 14.73
N ALA A 228 7.43 10.58 15.15
CA ALA A 228 6.72 9.44 14.56
C ALA A 228 6.47 9.64 13.06
N THR A 229 6.12 10.87 12.64
CA THR A 229 5.99 11.20 11.21
C THR A 229 7.31 11.02 10.47
N GLY A 230 8.42 11.48 11.07
CA GLY A 230 9.77 11.26 10.51
C GLY A 230 10.09 9.77 10.34
N MET A 231 9.72 8.94 11.31
CA MET A 231 9.87 7.48 11.22
C MET A 231 9.04 6.88 10.09
N PHE A 232 7.84 7.41 9.80
CA PHE A 232 7.04 6.94 8.68
C PHE A 232 7.65 7.27 7.30
N TYR A 233 8.41 8.36 7.15
CA TYR A 233 9.17 8.60 5.91
C TYR A 233 10.19 7.48 5.66
N LEU A 234 10.94 7.10 6.71
CA LEU A 234 11.86 5.98 6.61
C LEU A 234 11.12 4.67 6.35
N ALA A 235 10.00 4.45 7.05
CA ALA A 235 9.16 3.27 6.87
C ALA A 235 8.68 3.10 5.43
N VAL A 236 8.26 4.18 4.76
CA VAL A 236 7.82 4.12 3.35
C VAL A 236 8.97 3.66 2.46
N ILE A 237 10.17 4.22 2.61
CA ILE A 237 11.33 3.81 1.80
C ILE A 237 11.63 2.32 2.02
N MET A 238 11.68 1.87 3.29
CA MET A 238 11.95 0.48 3.61
C MET A 238 10.85 -0.47 3.12
N ALA A 239 9.57 -0.11 3.29
CA ALA A 239 8.44 -0.92 2.89
C ALA A 239 8.35 -1.10 1.37
N PHE A 240 8.50 -0.02 0.59
CA PHE A 240 8.54 -0.09 -0.87
C PHE A 240 9.73 -0.92 -1.35
N SER A 241 10.89 -0.79 -0.73
CA SER A 241 12.07 -1.60 -1.07
C SER A 241 11.88 -3.08 -0.73
N ALA A 242 11.22 -3.39 0.40
CA ALA A 242 10.89 -4.75 0.79
C ALA A 242 9.92 -5.40 -0.22
N GLU A 243 8.82 -4.72 -0.56
CA GLU A 243 7.87 -5.21 -1.56
C GLU A 243 8.51 -5.34 -2.94
N LEU A 244 9.35 -4.38 -3.34
CA LEU A 244 10.11 -4.47 -4.59
C LEU A 244 10.92 -5.78 -4.64
N SER A 245 11.57 -6.16 -3.54
CA SER A 245 12.41 -7.35 -3.47
C SER A 245 11.64 -8.67 -3.55
N THR A 246 10.33 -8.68 -3.24
CA THR A 246 9.47 -9.87 -3.31
C THR A 246 8.71 -10.00 -4.63
N LYS A 247 8.62 -8.94 -5.44
CA LYS A 247 7.78 -8.90 -6.65
C LYS A 247 8.53 -9.20 -7.94
N PHE A 248 9.71 -9.82 -7.88
CA PHE A 248 10.51 -10.12 -9.08
C PHE A 248 9.82 -10.99 -10.12
N ARG A 249 8.80 -11.78 -9.73
CA ARG A 249 8.04 -12.61 -10.68
C ARG A 249 7.19 -11.80 -11.69
N PHE A 250 7.05 -10.51 -11.48
CA PHE A 250 6.35 -9.60 -12.39
C PHE A 250 7.29 -8.89 -13.36
N PHE A 251 8.58 -9.19 -13.29
CA PHE A 251 9.61 -8.70 -14.22
C PHE A 251 9.55 -9.37 -15.58
#